data_2fe82e4357afb83330f456bd92ec26a4
#
_entry.id   2fe82e4357afb83330f456bd92ec26a4
#
_cell.length_a   1.000
_cell.length_b   1.000
_cell.length_c   1.000
_cell.angle_alpha   90.00
_cell.angle_beta   90.00
_cell.angle_gamma   90.00
#
_symmetry.space_group_name_H-M   'P 1'
#
loop_
_entity.id
_entity.type
_entity.pdbx_description
1 polymer ?
#
loop_
_entity_poly.entity_id
_entity_poly.type
_entity_poly.pdbx_seq_one_letter_code
_entity_poly.pdbx_strand_id
1 'polypeptide(L)'
;MNKKKKWKNCFQVFKCSLIKVTLYTLILLNSFHTCTQNESSLYNKNHKPVSVNDDNIHRAYFASGCFWCVEAIYESLLGVNEVISGYSGGETENPSYKSVSSGKTGHAETIEVIYNPKVISFSNLLDVYFTSQNIEQINGQGPDMGSEYRSIIFFPLGIFTIISWLV
;
A
#
# COMPACT_ATOMS: atom_id res chain seq x y z
N MET A 1 -27.80 23.17 62.45
CA MET A 1 -26.90 22.79 61.30
C MET A 1 -27.55 23.29 60.01
N ASN A 2 -26.92 24.24 59.33
CA ASN A 2 -27.58 25.18 58.43
C ASN A 2 -27.71 24.57 57.02
N LYS A 3 -28.91 24.16 56.61
CA LYS A 3 -29.22 23.55 55.31
C LYS A 3 -28.76 24.40 54.09
N LYS A 4 -28.65 25.70 54.24
CA LYS A 4 -28.20 26.61 53.17
C LYS A 4 -26.71 26.47 52.82
N LYS A 5 -25.86 25.99 53.74
CA LYS A 5 -24.43 25.77 53.49
C LYS A 5 -24.16 24.51 52.62
N LYS A 6 -25.04 23.49 52.73
CA LYS A 6 -24.89 22.23 52.01
C LYS A 6 -25.19 22.35 50.49
N TRP A 7 -26.11 23.26 50.15
CA TRP A 7 -26.48 23.52 48.72
C TRP A 7 -25.43 24.33 47.98
N LYS A 8 -24.72 25.25 48.60
CA LYS A 8 -23.65 26.02 47.97
C LYS A 8 -22.45 25.14 47.57
N ASN A 9 -22.10 24.16 48.40
CA ASN A 9 -20.99 23.25 48.12
C ASN A 9 -21.33 22.26 46.97
N CYS A 10 -22.59 21.83 46.88
CA CYS A 10 -23.01 20.93 45.77
C CYS A 10 -22.97 21.63 44.41
N PHE A 11 -23.39 22.94 44.38
CA PHE A 11 -23.36 23.73 43.15
C PHE A 11 -21.92 24.05 42.68
N GLN A 12 -20.99 24.19 43.63
CA GLN A 12 -19.58 24.48 43.31
C GLN A 12 -18.86 23.25 42.77
N VAL A 13 -19.18 22.06 43.26
CA VAL A 13 -18.64 20.79 42.75
C VAL A 13 -19.17 20.50 41.34
N PHE A 14 -20.45 20.78 41.06
CA PHE A 14 -21.05 20.62 39.74
C PHE A 14 -20.45 21.56 38.67
N LYS A 15 -20.19 22.85 39.04
CA LYS A 15 -19.51 23.78 38.15
C LYS A 15 -18.06 23.37 37.83
N CYS A 16 -17.36 22.85 38.85
CA CYS A 16 -15.98 22.42 38.64
C CYS A 16 -15.87 21.15 37.74
N SER A 17 -16.89 20.25 37.85
CA SER A 17 -16.96 19.05 36.97
C SER A 17 -17.33 19.40 35.55
N LEU A 18 -18.25 20.33 35.30
CA LEU A 18 -18.59 20.76 33.92
C LEU A 18 -17.43 21.47 33.23
N ILE A 19 -16.69 22.30 33.95
CA ILE A 19 -15.50 23.00 33.37
C ILE A 19 -14.40 21.99 32.99
N LYS A 20 -14.20 20.94 33.78
CA LYS A 20 -13.23 19.90 33.47
C LYS A 20 -13.65 19.07 32.24
N VAL A 21 -14.92 18.75 32.08
CA VAL A 21 -15.44 18.02 30.93
C VAL A 21 -15.33 18.86 29.65
N THR A 22 -15.68 20.16 29.70
CA THR A 22 -15.55 21.05 28.54
C THR A 22 -14.09 21.29 28.17
N LEU A 23 -13.17 21.36 29.12
CA LEU A 23 -11.73 21.49 28.84
C LEU A 23 -11.17 20.22 28.21
N TYR A 24 -11.61 19.02 28.65
CA TYR A 24 -11.21 17.74 28.06
C TYR A 24 -11.74 17.56 26.63
N THR A 25 -12.97 17.97 26.36
CA THR A 25 -13.53 17.94 24.99
C THR A 25 -12.85 18.92 24.05
N LEU A 26 -12.43 20.10 24.53
CA LEU A 26 -11.65 21.06 23.74
C LEU A 26 -10.25 20.54 23.43
N ILE A 27 -9.60 19.82 24.36
CA ILE A 27 -8.28 19.22 24.14
C ILE A 27 -8.38 18.07 23.13
N LEU A 28 -9.43 17.24 23.20
CA LEU A 28 -9.65 16.15 22.25
C LEU A 28 -9.99 16.67 20.84
N LEU A 29 -10.73 17.77 20.71
CA LEU A 29 -11.02 18.39 19.42
C LEU A 29 -9.79 19.02 18.74
N ASN A 30 -8.82 19.53 19.53
CA ASN A 30 -7.56 20.06 18.97
C ASN A 30 -6.56 18.97 18.59
N SER A 31 -6.70 17.74 19.11
CA SER A 31 -5.82 16.63 18.75
C SER A 31 -6.10 16.05 17.34
N PHE A 32 -7.25 16.35 16.75
CA PHE A 32 -7.59 15.92 15.39
C PHE A 32 -7.17 16.89 14.28
N HIS A 33 -6.60 18.07 14.61
CA HIS A 33 -6.25 19.09 13.61
C HIS A 33 -4.77 19.11 13.21
N THR A 34 -3.92 18.21 13.71
CA THR A 34 -2.48 18.20 13.39
C THR A 34 -2.03 17.04 12.51
N CYS A 35 -2.95 16.30 11.87
CA CYS A 35 -2.58 15.22 10.95
C CYS A 35 -2.91 15.48 9.48
N THR A 36 -3.00 16.74 9.06
CA THR A 36 -3.28 17.08 7.65
C THR A 36 -2.35 18.15 7.11
N GLN A 37 -1.05 17.97 7.22
CA GLN A 37 -0.09 18.69 6.35
C GLN A 37 1.24 17.96 6.34
N ASN A 38 1.46 17.08 5.37
CA ASN A 38 2.72 16.81 4.65
C ASN A 38 2.68 15.54 3.78
N GLU A 39 1.52 15.06 3.34
CA GLU A 39 1.49 13.93 2.39
C GLU A 39 1.46 14.32 0.91
N SER A 40 1.54 15.61 0.57
CA SER A 40 1.38 16.05 -0.82
C SER A 40 2.64 16.05 -1.68
N SER A 41 3.81 15.67 -1.16
CA SER A 41 5.07 15.75 -1.91
C SER A 41 5.53 14.42 -2.55
N LEU A 42 4.90 13.29 -2.22
CA LEU A 42 5.32 11.98 -2.73
C LEU A 42 4.42 11.42 -3.85
N TYR A 43 3.24 12.01 -4.08
CA TYR A 43 2.34 11.56 -5.12
C TYR A 43 2.52 12.36 -6.41
N ASN A 44 3.11 11.75 -7.43
CA ASN A 44 3.24 12.35 -8.76
C ASN A 44 1.94 12.16 -9.57
N LYS A 45 1.14 13.23 -9.70
CA LYS A 45 -0.13 13.22 -10.46
C LYS A 45 0.02 13.26 -11.99
N ASN A 46 1.25 13.28 -12.51
CA ASN A 46 1.51 13.46 -13.94
C ASN A 46 2.07 12.16 -14.56
N HIS A 47 1.26 11.10 -14.59
CA HIS A 47 1.59 9.93 -15.40
C HIS A 47 1.62 10.32 -16.89
N LYS A 48 2.82 10.49 -17.42
CA LYS A 48 3.03 10.61 -18.83
C LYS A 48 3.47 9.22 -19.35
N PRO A 49 2.85 8.68 -20.41
CA PRO A 49 3.26 7.39 -20.96
C PRO A 49 4.76 7.40 -21.25
N VAL A 50 5.47 6.40 -20.72
CA VAL A 50 6.91 6.29 -20.86
C VAL A 50 7.22 5.70 -22.25
N SER A 51 8.03 6.41 -23.06
CA SER A 51 8.51 5.83 -24.31
C SER A 51 9.52 4.70 -24.00
N VAL A 52 9.33 3.55 -24.60
CA VAL A 52 10.06 2.29 -24.31
C VAL A 52 11.55 2.30 -24.68
N ASN A 53 12.06 3.37 -25.27
CA ASN A 53 13.41 3.48 -25.85
C ASN A 53 14.37 4.39 -25.08
N ASP A 54 14.18 4.57 -23.75
CA ASP A 54 15.09 5.35 -22.95
C ASP A 54 16.05 4.43 -22.17
N ASP A 55 17.37 4.55 -22.43
CA ASP A 55 18.44 3.80 -21.74
C ASP A 55 18.49 4.04 -20.20
N ASN A 56 17.66 4.95 -19.72
CA ASN A 56 17.52 5.26 -18.28
C ASN A 56 16.31 4.58 -17.63
N ILE A 57 15.65 3.62 -18.31
CA ILE A 57 14.46 2.94 -17.78
C ILE A 57 14.79 1.48 -17.54
N HIS A 58 14.59 1.03 -16.31
CA HIS A 58 14.69 -0.36 -15.89
C HIS A 58 13.34 -0.94 -15.52
N ARG A 59 13.25 -2.26 -15.50
CA ARG A 59 12.04 -3.01 -15.16
C ARG A 59 12.33 -4.00 -14.06
N ALA A 60 11.40 -4.12 -13.11
CA ALA A 60 11.39 -5.10 -12.05
C ALA A 60 10.03 -5.77 -11.95
N TYR A 61 9.98 -7.02 -11.52
CA TYR A 61 8.76 -7.81 -11.51
C TYR A 61 8.57 -8.44 -10.13
N PHE A 62 7.44 -8.14 -9.49
CA PHE A 62 7.14 -8.57 -8.13
C PHE A 62 5.74 -9.15 -8.03
N ALA A 63 5.61 -10.26 -7.29
CA ALA A 63 4.34 -10.80 -6.82
C ALA A 63 4.36 -10.77 -5.29
N SER A 64 3.36 -10.17 -4.67
CA SER A 64 3.28 -10.01 -3.22
C SER A 64 1.83 -9.78 -2.73
N GLY A 65 0.95 -10.71 -3.05
CA GLY A 65 -0.48 -10.62 -2.73
C GLY A 65 -1.27 -9.93 -3.82
N CYS A 66 -2.35 -9.24 -3.45
CA CYS A 66 -3.22 -8.53 -4.38
C CYS A 66 -2.45 -7.45 -5.17
N PHE A 67 -2.33 -7.63 -6.49
CA PHE A 67 -1.55 -6.75 -7.35
C PHE A 67 -2.05 -5.29 -7.34
N TRP A 68 -3.35 -5.01 -7.17
CA TRP A 68 -3.85 -3.63 -7.06
C TRP A 68 -3.32 -2.90 -5.81
N CYS A 69 -3.16 -3.63 -4.69
CA CYS A 69 -2.58 -3.05 -3.49
C CYS A 69 -1.08 -2.79 -3.67
N VAL A 70 -0.39 -3.72 -4.31
CA VAL A 70 1.06 -3.62 -4.56
C VAL A 70 1.35 -2.53 -5.61
N GLU A 71 0.56 -2.43 -6.68
CA GLU A 71 0.60 -1.37 -7.68
C GLU A 71 0.55 0.00 -7.00
N ALA A 72 -0.46 0.24 -6.15
CA ALA A 72 -0.62 1.52 -5.45
C ALA A 72 0.60 1.88 -4.56
N ILE A 73 1.23 0.89 -3.92
CA ILE A 73 2.45 1.10 -3.13
C ILE A 73 3.60 1.57 -4.02
N TYR A 74 3.88 0.86 -5.12
CA TYR A 74 5.01 1.17 -5.99
C TYR A 74 4.80 2.44 -6.81
N GLU A 75 3.57 2.75 -7.25
CA GLU A 75 3.25 4.02 -7.90
C GLU A 75 3.51 5.25 -7.02
N SER A 76 3.44 5.09 -5.70
CA SER A 76 3.74 6.17 -4.76
C SER A 76 5.23 6.52 -4.67
N LEU A 77 6.12 5.69 -5.20
CA LEU A 77 7.57 5.85 -5.03
C LEU A 77 8.14 6.87 -6.02
N LEU A 78 8.97 7.77 -5.51
CA LEU A 78 9.72 8.69 -6.37
C LEU A 78 10.73 7.91 -7.22
N GLY A 79 10.68 8.10 -8.54
CA GLY A 79 11.55 7.39 -9.48
C GLY A 79 10.90 6.18 -10.14
N VAL A 80 9.72 5.76 -9.69
CA VAL A 80 8.84 4.84 -10.42
C VAL A 80 8.06 5.67 -11.45
N ASN A 81 8.11 5.25 -12.70
CA ASN A 81 7.47 5.92 -13.82
C ASN A 81 6.07 5.36 -14.10
N GLU A 82 5.94 4.05 -13.98
CA GLU A 82 4.69 3.33 -14.25
C GLU A 82 4.73 1.98 -13.54
N VAL A 83 3.56 1.49 -13.13
CA VAL A 83 3.37 0.12 -12.64
C VAL A 83 2.25 -0.52 -13.43
N ILE A 84 2.46 -1.77 -13.87
CA ILE A 84 1.49 -2.49 -14.70
C ILE A 84 1.16 -3.81 -14.00
N SER A 85 -0.12 -4.00 -13.68
CA SER A 85 -0.62 -5.24 -13.12
C SER A 85 -0.79 -6.33 -14.17
N GLY A 86 -0.45 -7.57 -13.82
CA GLY A 86 -0.51 -8.71 -14.73
C GLY A 86 -0.34 -10.05 -14.02
N TYR A 87 0.03 -11.07 -14.76
CA TYR A 87 0.17 -12.43 -14.25
C TYR A 87 1.48 -13.06 -14.73
N SER A 88 2.17 -13.80 -13.84
CA SER A 88 3.42 -14.46 -14.18
C SER A 88 3.62 -15.78 -13.42
N GLY A 89 4.50 -16.64 -13.94
CA GLY A 89 4.94 -17.87 -13.27
C GLY A 89 3.99 -19.05 -13.44
N GLY A 90 2.94 -18.95 -14.25
CA GLY A 90 2.04 -20.05 -14.60
C GLY A 90 2.29 -20.57 -16.02
N GLU A 91 1.52 -21.58 -16.42
CA GLU A 91 1.65 -22.24 -17.73
C GLU A 91 0.51 -21.89 -18.70
N THR A 92 -0.56 -21.28 -18.21
CA THR A 92 -1.72 -20.94 -19.04
C THR A 92 -1.41 -19.73 -19.91
N GLU A 93 -1.57 -19.87 -21.23
CA GLU A 93 -1.45 -18.74 -22.16
C GLU A 93 -2.67 -17.82 -22.05
N ASN A 94 -2.41 -16.50 -22.10
CA ASN A 94 -3.42 -15.44 -22.03
C ASN A 94 -4.46 -15.65 -20.90
N PRO A 95 -4.00 -15.77 -19.66
CA PRO A 95 -4.90 -16.02 -18.53
C PRO A 95 -5.80 -14.82 -18.28
N SER A 96 -7.08 -15.07 -18.00
CA SER A 96 -8.02 -14.05 -17.56
C SER A 96 -7.98 -13.92 -16.04
N TYR A 97 -8.41 -12.78 -15.50
CA TYR A 97 -8.58 -12.58 -14.06
C TYR A 97 -9.36 -13.73 -13.40
N LYS A 98 -10.50 -14.11 -14.00
CA LYS A 98 -11.34 -15.21 -13.51
C LYS A 98 -10.59 -16.55 -13.46
N SER A 99 -9.75 -16.84 -14.46
CA SER A 99 -8.99 -18.09 -14.47
C SER A 99 -7.88 -18.09 -13.44
N VAL A 100 -7.17 -17.00 -13.24
CA VAL A 100 -6.10 -16.87 -12.22
C VAL A 100 -6.69 -16.94 -10.82
N SER A 101 -7.76 -16.19 -10.52
CA SER A 101 -8.44 -16.21 -9.22
C SER A 101 -9.05 -17.57 -8.86
N SER A 102 -9.11 -18.52 -9.80
CA SER A 102 -9.49 -19.90 -9.50
C SER A 102 -8.36 -20.73 -8.91
N GLY A 103 -7.13 -20.22 -8.86
CA GLY A 103 -5.92 -20.90 -8.38
C GLY A 103 -5.40 -22.01 -9.29
N LYS A 104 -5.97 -22.20 -10.50
CA LYS A 104 -5.69 -23.37 -11.37
C LYS A 104 -4.69 -23.10 -12.49
N THR A 105 -4.30 -21.84 -12.72
CA THR A 105 -3.43 -21.46 -13.83
C THR A 105 -1.95 -21.55 -13.50
N GLY A 106 -1.59 -21.68 -12.23
CA GLY A 106 -0.22 -21.58 -11.75
C GLY A 106 0.36 -20.17 -11.74
N HIS A 107 -0.36 -19.18 -12.29
CA HIS A 107 0.09 -17.79 -12.26
C HIS A 107 -0.04 -17.16 -10.88
N ALA A 108 0.85 -16.21 -10.58
CA ALA A 108 0.70 -15.27 -9.49
C ALA A 108 0.27 -13.90 -10.02
N GLU A 109 -0.52 -13.16 -9.23
CA GLU A 109 -0.73 -11.74 -9.43
C GLU A 109 0.61 -11.02 -9.31
N THR A 110 0.98 -10.29 -10.35
CA THR A 110 2.33 -9.75 -10.53
C THR A 110 2.24 -8.32 -11.00
N ILE A 111 3.16 -7.48 -10.56
CA ILE A 111 3.36 -6.14 -11.08
C ILE A 111 4.67 -6.04 -11.87
N GLU A 112 4.66 -5.29 -12.97
CA GLU A 112 5.85 -4.76 -13.62
C GLU A 112 6.07 -3.34 -13.13
N VAL A 113 7.23 -3.08 -12.54
CA VAL A 113 7.64 -1.74 -12.08
C VAL A 113 8.62 -1.17 -13.10
N ILE A 114 8.25 -0.08 -13.75
CA ILE A 114 9.06 0.66 -14.71
C ILE A 114 9.65 1.86 -13.97
N TYR A 115 10.96 1.92 -13.80
CA TYR A 115 11.61 2.89 -12.93
C TYR A 115 12.90 3.48 -13.51
N ASN A 116 13.29 4.66 -13.00
CA ASN A 116 14.55 5.31 -13.31
C ASN A 116 15.62 4.92 -12.28
N PRO A 117 16.64 4.11 -12.63
CA PRO A 117 17.65 3.62 -11.68
C PRO A 117 18.57 4.72 -11.14
N LYS A 118 18.56 5.92 -11.72
CA LYS A 118 19.29 7.10 -11.21
C LYS A 118 18.55 7.78 -10.06
N VAL A 119 17.25 7.53 -9.91
CA VAL A 119 16.39 8.11 -8.87
C VAL A 119 16.08 7.11 -7.77
N ILE A 120 15.72 5.87 -8.15
CA ILE A 120 15.46 4.79 -7.21
C ILE A 120 16.21 3.54 -7.65
N SER A 121 16.96 2.92 -6.75
CA SER A 121 17.71 1.70 -7.07
C SER A 121 16.82 0.46 -6.97
N PHE A 122 17.23 -0.63 -7.64
CA PHE A 122 16.57 -1.93 -7.47
C PHE A 122 16.59 -2.40 -6.00
N SER A 123 17.66 -2.11 -5.26
CA SER A 123 17.75 -2.41 -3.82
C SER A 123 16.66 -1.69 -3.02
N ASN A 124 16.36 -0.43 -3.33
CA ASN A 124 15.26 0.30 -2.66
C ASN A 124 13.90 -0.33 -3.00
N LEU A 125 13.69 -0.82 -4.24
CA LEU A 125 12.47 -1.54 -4.59
C LEU A 125 12.35 -2.85 -3.82
N LEU A 126 13.46 -3.55 -3.59
CA LEU A 126 13.50 -4.75 -2.74
C LEU A 126 13.22 -4.43 -1.27
N ASP A 127 13.73 -3.32 -0.74
CA ASP A 127 13.42 -2.89 0.63
C ASP A 127 11.91 -2.65 0.79
N VAL A 128 11.26 -2.02 -0.19
CA VAL A 128 9.81 -1.88 -0.22
C VAL A 128 9.12 -3.24 -0.28
N TYR A 129 9.58 -4.15 -1.15
CA TYR A 129 9.05 -5.51 -1.25
C TYR A 129 9.04 -6.23 0.10
N PHE A 130 10.17 -6.25 0.81
CA PHE A 130 10.29 -6.97 2.08
C PHE A 130 9.61 -6.28 3.26
N THR A 131 9.39 -4.97 3.19
CA THR A 131 8.74 -4.22 4.28
C THR A 131 7.23 -4.07 4.13
N SER A 132 6.69 -4.19 2.91
CA SER A 132 5.27 -4.01 2.62
C SER A 132 4.43 -5.28 2.77
N GLN A 133 5.05 -6.44 3.02
CA GLN A 133 4.37 -7.73 3.06
C GLN A 133 4.88 -8.65 4.17
N ASN A 134 4.13 -9.71 4.46
CA ASN A 134 4.58 -10.80 5.31
C ASN A 134 5.19 -11.91 4.45
N ILE A 135 6.52 -11.96 4.36
CA ILE A 135 7.25 -12.96 3.56
C ILE A 135 7.17 -14.39 4.12
N GLU A 136 6.74 -14.56 5.38
CA GLU A 136 6.57 -15.86 6.01
C GLU A 136 5.22 -16.51 5.66
N GLN A 137 4.28 -15.75 5.10
CA GLN A 137 2.97 -16.28 4.71
C GLN A 137 3.08 -17.05 3.40
N ILE A 138 2.80 -18.35 3.46
CA ILE A 138 2.84 -19.24 2.29
C ILE A 138 1.53 -19.15 1.53
N ASN A 139 1.60 -18.99 0.19
CA ASN A 139 0.44 -18.93 -0.70
C ASN A 139 -0.64 -17.97 -0.20
N GLY A 140 -0.25 -16.73 0.04
CA GLY A 140 -1.18 -15.70 0.47
C GLY A 140 -0.49 -14.46 0.97
N GLN A 141 -1.28 -13.41 1.20
CA GLN A 141 -0.83 -12.17 1.83
C GLN A 141 -1.99 -11.53 2.58
N GLY A 142 -1.85 -11.39 3.93
CA GLY A 142 -2.93 -10.91 4.76
C GLY A 142 -4.18 -11.78 4.65
N PRO A 143 -5.34 -11.20 4.29
CA PRO A 143 -6.60 -11.95 4.10
C PRO A 143 -6.67 -12.71 2.77
N ASP A 144 -5.83 -12.35 1.80
CA ASP A 144 -5.85 -12.94 0.46
C ASP A 144 -5.11 -14.28 0.49
N MET A 145 -5.84 -15.36 0.29
CA MET A 145 -5.35 -16.73 0.38
C MET A 145 -5.48 -17.44 -0.97
N GLY A 146 -4.37 -18.04 -1.41
CA GLY A 146 -4.29 -18.77 -2.68
C GLY A 146 -2.89 -18.67 -3.28
N SER A 147 -2.54 -19.61 -4.14
CA SER A 147 -1.23 -19.63 -4.82
C SER A 147 -1.01 -18.41 -5.73
N GLU A 148 -2.09 -17.80 -6.19
CA GLU A 148 -2.10 -16.56 -6.98
C GLU A 148 -1.61 -15.34 -6.19
N TYR A 149 -1.67 -15.39 -4.85
CA TYR A 149 -1.21 -14.32 -3.95
C TYR A 149 0.16 -14.58 -3.31
N ARG A 150 0.89 -15.58 -3.82
CA ARG A 150 2.21 -15.93 -3.27
C ARG A 150 3.26 -14.87 -3.55
N SER A 151 4.30 -14.80 -2.71
CA SER A 151 5.42 -13.87 -2.83
C SER A 151 6.49 -14.40 -3.78
N ILE A 152 6.83 -13.66 -4.85
CA ILE A 152 7.88 -14.00 -5.82
C ILE A 152 8.59 -12.73 -6.29
N ILE A 153 9.91 -12.82 -6.46
CA ILE A 153 10.70 -11.85 -7.22
C ILE A 153 11.12 -12.53 -8.52
N PHE A 154 10.69 -12.00 -9.66
CA PHE A 154 11.07 -12.55 -10.96
C PHE A 154 12.31 -11.84 -11.48
N PHE A 155 13.30 -12.62 -11.88
CA PHE A 155 14.47 -12.11 -12.56
C PHE A 155 14.33 -12.33 -14.08
N PRO A 156 14.54 -11.31 -14.91
CA PRO A 156 14.48 -11.43 -16.36
C PRO A 156 15.78 -12.07 -16.90
N LEU A 157 16.11 -13.29 -16.42
CA LEU A 157 17.11 -14.12 -17.06
C LEU A 157 16.45 -14.82 -18.23
N GLY A 158 16.59 -14.21 -19.40
CA GLY A 158 16.07 -14.64 -20.70
C GLY A 158 15.55 -16.07 -20.78
N ILE A 159 14.34 -16.22 -21.32
CA ILE A 159 13.62 -17.46 -21.60
C ILE A 159 12.62 -17.86 -20.48
N PHE A 160 11.31 -17.79 -20.85
CA PHE A 160 10.15 -18.36 -20.17
C PHE A 160 9.61 -17.68 -18.90
N THR A 161 9.50 -16.38 -18.87
CA THR A 161 8.47 -15.79 -18.04
C THR A 161 7.31 -15.39 -18.96
N ILE A 162 6.25 -16.21 -19.04
CA ILE A 162 5.02 -15.80 -19.70
C ILE A 162 4.41 -14.75 -18.77
N ILE A 163 4.58 -13.49 -19.14
CA ILE A 163 3.98 -12.35 -18.48
C ILE A 163 2.78 -11.95 -19.31
N SER A 164 1.60 -12.11 -18.76
CA SER A 164 0.37 -11.62 -19.37
C SER A 164 -0.09 -10.38 -18.62
N TRP A 165 -0.16 -9.26 -19.32
CA TRP A 165 -0.56 -7.98 -18.74
C TRP A 165 -2.07 -7.77 -18.84
N LEU A 166 -2.64 -7.15 -17.82
CA LEU A 166 -3.98 -6.58 -17.87
C LEU A 166 -3.87 -5.21 -18.56
N VAL A 167 -4.16 -5.14 -19.85
CA VAL A 167 -4.27 -3.89 -20.61
C VAL A 167 -5.73 -3.48 -20.69
#